data_89a4f6190d3f694bd8c50f72441f85ff
#
_entry.id   89a4f6190d3f694bd8c50f72441f85ff
#
_cell.length_a   1.000
_cell.length_b   1.000
_cell.length_c   1.000
_cell.angle_alpha   90.00
_cell.angle_beta   90.00
_cell.angle_gamma   90.00
#
_symmetry.space_group_name_H-M   'P 1'
#
loop_
_entity.id
_entity.type
_entity.pdbx_description
1 polymer ?
#
loop_
_entity_poly.entity_id
_entity_poly.type
_entity_poly.pdbx_seq_one_letter_code
_entity_poly.pdbx_strand_id
1 'polypeptide(L)'
;MADLHKVKQETFDLSHAINIDPKGFERAVDAYELSPNQPAAVQSGTANPNPVLYMRRPTPGHPRFHYLESWLVPRLDIRLNKFHFFDGIEPTQDLYIDIAFIEIDDATTPPTWRTRDIYVDVVTHLRESPSPEQAQASSSYVPGTSSKTKVQVLDLDELGEALLAGYITADEARRALDSAQRLLDGLHKYGSVAKWLAAQGIHLRRAA
;
A
#
# COMPACT_ATOMS: atom_id res chain seq x y z
N MET A 1 -18.68 -20.10 -5.71
CA MET A 1 -17.35 -19.55 -6.04
C MET A 1 -17.57 -18.11 -6.44
N ALA A 2 -16.91 -17.17 -5.81
CA ALA A 2 -16.90 -15.79 -6.29
C ALA A 2 -16.26 -15.82 -7.69
N ASP A 3 -16.76 -14.99 -8.62
CA ASP A 3 -16.14 -14.89 -9.95
C ASP A 3 -14.76 -14.29 -9.79
N LEU A 4 -13.71 -15.09 -9.99
CA LEU A 4 -12.32 -14.64 -9.94
C LEU A 4 -12.12 -13.56 -11.02
N HIS A 5 -11.77 -12.38 -10.59
CA HIS A 5 -11.48 -11.29 -11.53
C HIS A 5 -10.11 -11.47 -12.19
N LYS A 6 -9.94 -10.97 -13.42
CA LYS A 6 -8.63 -10.88 -14.05
C LYS A 6 -7.73 -9.93 -13.26
N VAL A 7 -6.42 -10.09 -13.42
CA VAL A 7 -5.42 -9.20 -12.82
C VAL A 7 -5.79 -7.74 -13.06
N LYS A 8 -5.95 -6.98 -11.99
CA LYS A 8 -6.25 -5.55 -12.04
C LYS A 8 -4.98 -4.77 -12.35
N GLN A 9 -5.10 -3.82 -13.25
CA GLN A 9 -4.00 -2.93 -13.62
C GLN A 9 -4.45 -1.48 -13.44
N GLU A 10 -3.54 -0.64 -12.94
CA GLU A 10 -3.76 0.81 -12.88
C GLU A 10 -2.58 1.53 -13.52
N THR A 11 -2.87 2.67 -14.12
CA THR A 11 -1.85 3.56 -14.69
C THR A 11 -1.87 4.90 -13.96
N PHE A 12 -0.68 5.41 -13.67
CA PHE A 12 -0.44 6.70 -13.02
C PHE A 12 0.31 7.57 -14.00
N ASP A 13 -0.42 8.42 -14.70
CA ASP A 13 0.11 9.37 -15.67
C ASP A 13 0.42 10.70 -14.96
N LEU A 14 1.69 10.89 -14.64
CA LEU A 14 2.15 12.06 -13.91
C LEU A 14 2.10 13.32 -14.78
N SER A 15 2.24 13.18 -16.10
CA SER A 15 2.27 14.30 -17.03
C SER A 15 0.92 14.98 -17.17
N HIS A 16 -0.16 14.20 -17.08
CA HIS A 16 -1.53 14.71 -17.21
C HIS A 16 -2.27 14.79 -15.86
N ALA A 17 -1.60 14.45 -14.75
CA ALA A 17 -2.21 14.36 -13.42
C ALA A 17 -3.46 13.45 -13.40
N ILE A 18 -3.34 12.25 -14.01
CA ILE A 18 -4.43 11.28 -14.14
C ILE A 18 -4.01 9.94 -13.53
N ASN A 19 -4.94 9.30 -12.83
CA ASN A 19 -4.88 7.88 -12.48
C ASN A 19 -5.96 7.13 -13.25
N ILE A 20 -5.58 6.17 -14.07
CA ILE A 20 -6.52 5.29 -14.79
C ILE A 20 -6.76 4.06 -13.92
N ASP A 21 -7.99 3.91 -13.43
CA ASP A 21 -8.36 2.83 -12.52
C ASP A 21 -8.49 1.47 -13.26
N PRO A 22 -8.63 0.33 -12.54
CA PRO A 22 -8.71 -0.99 -13.19
C PRO A 22 -9.90 -1.20 -14.12
N LYS A 23 -10.90 -0.32 -14.07
CA LYS A 23 -12.06 -0.32 -14.97
C LYS A 23 -11.86 0.57 -16.20
N GLY A 24 -10.69 1.24 -16.29
CA GLY A 24 -10.35 2.14 -17.38
C GLY A 24 -10.88 3.57 -17.20
N PHE A 25 -11.41 3.93 -16.04
CA PHE A 25 -11.85 5.31 -15.79
C PHE A 25 -10.68 6.20 -15.41
N GLU A 26 -10.60 7.34 -16.08
CA GLU A 26 -9.67 8.41 -15.73
C GLU A 26 -10.13 9.15 -14.47
N ARG A 27 -9.23 9.27 -13.51
CA ARG A 27 -9.45 9.96 -12.24
C ARG A 27 -8.45 11.10 -12.14
N ALA A 28 -8.95 12.32 -12.00
CA ALA A 28 -8.08 13.47 -11.75
C ALA A 28 -7.31 13.28 -10.43
N VAL A 29 -6.05 13.66 -10.45
CA VAL A 29 -5.14 13.56 -9.30
C VAL A 29 -4.74 14.96 -8.86
N ASP A 30 -4.89 15.26 -7.57
CA ASP A 30 -4.56 16.57 -7.00
C ASP A 30 -3.05 16.75 -6.83
N ALA A 31 -2.35 15.67 -6.53
CA ALA A 31 -0.90 15.69 -6.37
C ALA A 31 -0.27 14.35 -6.73
N TYR A 32 0.83 14.44 -7.48
CA TYR A 32 1.85 13.41 -7.60
C TYR A 32 3.16 13.93 -7.05
N GLU A 33 3.83 13.15 -6.20
CA GLU A 33 5.16 13.48 -5.71
C GLU A 33 6.08 12.28 -5.85
N LEU A 34 7.22 12.49 -6.52
CA LEU A 34 8.31 11.52 -6.53
C LEU A 34 9.21 11.81 -5.33
N SER A 35 9.27 10.89 -4.39
CA SER A 35 10.22 11.03 -3.29
C SER A 35 11.60 10.61 -3.76
N PRO A 36 12.58 11.52 -3.73
CA PRO A 36 13.97 11.10 -3.77
C PRO A 36 14.25 10.41 -2.44
N ASN A 37 14.22 9.08 -2.42
CA ASN A 37 14.76 8.35 -1.29
C ASN A 37 16.28 8.47 -1.33
N GLN A 38 16.81 9.50 -0.70
CA GLN A 38 18.23 9.65 -0.47
C GLN A 38 18.60 9.06 0.89
N PRO A 39 19.48 8.08 0.94
CA PRO A 39 20.60 8.18 1.85
C PRO A 39 21.52 9.28 1.33
N ALA A 40 22.01 10.14 2.21
CA ALA A 40 22.79 11.36 1.95
C ALA A 40 24.17 11.14 1.24
N ALA A 41 24.33 10.19 0.36
CA ALA A 41 25.60 9.76 -0.22
C ALA A 41 25.59 9.53 -1.74
N VAL A 42 24.64 10.08 -2.50
CA VAL A 42 24.72 9.97 -3.97
C VAL A 42 25.00 11.33 -4.59
N GLN A 43 26.27 11.72 -4.55
CA GLN A 43 26.84 12.81 -5.36
C GLN A 43 27.30 12.28 -6.74
N SER A 44 26.54 11.43 -7.39
CA SER A 44 26.84 11.07 -8.78
C SER A 44 25.55 10.72 -9.49
N GLY A 45 25.17 11.52 -10.42
CA GLY A 45 24.17 11.48 -11.49
C GLY A 45 23.49 10.15 -11.89
N THR A 46 23.32 9.23 -10.99
CA THR A 46 22.60 7.98 -11.19
C THR A 46 21.16 8.11 -10.69
N ALA A 47 20.22 7.61 -11.47
CA ALA A 47 18.81 7.54 -11.12
C ALA A 47 18.61 7.02 -9.69
N ASN A 48 17.63 7.55 -8.97
CA ASN A 48 17.30 7.12 -7.60
C ASN A 48 17.04 5.61 -7.58
N PRO A 49 17.85 4.80 -6.89
CA PRO A 49 17.71 3.35 -6.92
C PRO A 49 16.41 2.82 -6.29
N ASN A 50 15.65 3.67 -5.58
CA ASN A 50 14.44 3.31 -4.86
C ASN A 50 13.38 4.41 -4.93
N PRO A 51 12.84 4.74 -6.11
CA PRO A 51 11.81 5.76 -6.20
C PRO A 51 10.55 5.30 -5.47
N VAL A 52 9.86 6.26 -4.83
CA VAL A 52 8.50 6.08 -4.30
C VAL A 52 7.62 7.14 -4.92
N LEU A 53 6.51 6.69 -5.52
CA LEU A 53 5.50 7.62 -6.01
C LEU A 53 4.42 7.79 -4.94
N TYR A 54 4.20 9.01 -4.51
CA TYR A 54 3.01 9.41 -3.76
C TYR A 54 1.95 9.95 -4.70
N MET A 55 0.71 9.57 -4.49
CA MET A 55 -0.47 10.08 -5.19
C MET A 55 -1.55 10.47 -4.19
N ARG A 56 -2.26 11.56 -4.48
CA ARG A 56 -3.44 11.99 -3.73
C ARG A 56 -4.54 12.41 -4.69
N ARG A 57 -5.74 11.86 -4.51
CA ARG A 57 -6.90 12.19 -5.34
C ARG A 57 -8.23 12.11 -4.62
N PRO A 58 -9.25 12.86 -5.06
CA PRO A 58 -10.63 12.69 -4.60
C PRO A 58 -11.23 11.38 -5.14
N THR A 59 -12.28 10.92 -4.47
CA THR A 59 -13.05 9.73 -4.85
C THR A 59 -14.54 10.07 -4.99
N PRO A 60 -14.91 10.91 -5.97
CA PRO A 60 -16.27 11.38 -6.11
C PRO A 60 -17.24 10.21 -6.33
N GLY A 61 -18.37 10.23 -5.62
CA GLY A 61 -19.41 9.20 -5.71
C GLY A 61 -19.12 7.92 -4.94
N HIS A 62 -17.99 7.80 -4.26
CA HIS A 62 -17.76 6.65 -3.38
C HIS A 62 -18.61 6.76 -2.10
N PRO A 63 -19.29 5.68 -1.66
CA PRO A 63 -20.27 5.79 -0.55
C PRO A 63 -19.64 5.95 0.84
N ARG A 64 -18.37 5.62 1.03
CA ARG A 64 -17.74 5.54 2.35
C ARG A 64 -16.61 6.53 2.58
N PHE A 65 -15.82 6.84 1.56
CA PHE A 65 -14.65 7.72 1.67
C PHE A 65 -14.62 8.72 0.53
N HIS A 66 -14.06 9.89 0.79
CA HIS A 66 -14.05 11.03 -0.14
C HIS A 66 -12.69 11.27 -0.76
N TYR A 67 -11.64 10.63 -0.22
CA TYR A 67 -10.27 10.86 -0.63
C TYR A 67 -9.40 9.61 -0.51
N LEU A 68 -8.42 9.48 -1.40
CA LEU A 68 -7.45 8.39 -1.43
C LEU A 68 -6.04 8.97 -1.49
N GLU A 69 -5.16 8.49 -0.61
CA GLU A 69 -3.72 8.62 -0.72
C GLU A 69 -3.12 7.25 -1.03
N SER A 70 -2.12 7.22 -1.91
CA SER A 70 -1.39 5.98 -2.24
C SER A 70 0.11 6.24 -2.29
N TRP A 71 0.89 5.26 -1.87
CA TRP A 71 2.35 5.21 -2.02
C TRP A 71 2.73 3.93 -2.75
N LEU A 72 3.38 4.08 -3.89
CA LEU A 72 3.87 2.98 -4.71
C LEU A 72 5.35 2.76 -4.40
N VAL A 73 5.71 1.56 -3.96
CA VAL A 73 7.06 1.21 -3.51
C VAL A 73 7.58 0.02 -4.32
N PRO A 74 8.13 0.25 -5.54
CA PRO A 74 8.51 -0.82 -6.48
C PRO A 74 9.46 -1.86 -5.89
N ARG A 75 10.45 -1.42 -5.11
CA ARG A 75 11.45 -2.31 -4.50
C ARG A 75 10.86 -3.37 -3.58
N LEU A 76 9.69 -3.09 -3.01
CA LEU A 76 9.01 -3.96 -2.07
C LEU A 76 7.80 -4.68 -2.68
N ASP A 77 7.45 -4.36 -3.92
CA ASP A 77 6.24 -4.84 -4.59
C ASP A 77 4.97 -4.55 -3.79
N ILE A 78 4.88 -3.35 -3.22
CA ILE A 78 3.71 -2.93 -2.43
C ILE A 78 3.17 -1.59 -2.87
N ARG A 79 1.86 -1.45 -2.82
CA ARG A 79 1.14 -0.20 -2.87
C ARG A 79 0.40 -0.02 -1.55
N LEU A 80 0.65 1.07 -0.87
CA LEU A 80 -0.06 1.42 0.37
C LEU A 80 -1.19 2.38 0.01
N ASN A 81 -2.38 2.13 0.53
CA ASN A 81 -3.54 3.00 0.35
C ASN A 81 -4.05 3.45 1.71
N LYS A 82 -4.33 4.75 1.83
CA LYS A 82 -5.02 5.35 2.95
C LYS A 82 -6.31 5.99 2.46
N PHE A 83 -7.41 5.50 2.99
CA PHE A 83 -8.73 6.03 2.68
C PHE A 83 -9.12 7.06 3.73
N HIS A 84 -9.63 8.20 3.29
CA HIS A 84 -10.20 9.23 4.15
C HIS A 84 -11.72 9.09 4.13
N PHE A 85 -12.24 8.53 5.20
CA PHE A 85 -13.67 8.25 5.33
C PHE A 85 -14.45 9.54 5.58
N PHE A 86 -15.74 9.56 5.19
CA PHE A 86 -16.63 10.65 5.54
C PHE A 86 -16.86 10.71 7.04
N ASP A 87 -17.18 11.89 7.56
CA ASP A 87 -17.55 12.08 8.96
C ASP A 87 -18.71 11.14 9.33
N GLY A 88 -18.58 10.48 10.47
CA GLY A 88 -19.56 9.51 10.96
C GLY A 88 -19.44 8.11 10.35
N ILE A 89 -18.53 7.87 9.41
CA ILE A 89 -18.20 6.53 8.92
C ILE A 89 -16.98 6.01 9.70
N GLU A 90 -17.18 4.92 10.44
CA GLU A 90 -16.07 4.26 11.13
C GLU A 90 -15.05 3.67 10.14
N PRO A 91 -13.75 4.02 10.28
CA PRO A 91 -12.70 3.45 9.45
C PRO A 91 -12.59 1.94 9.63
N THR A 92 -12.58 1.21 8.54
CA THR A 92 -12.39 -0.26 8.58
C THR A 92 -10.93 -0.66 8.69
N GLN A 93 -10.01 0.23 8.35
CA GLN A 93 -8.56 0.02 8.37
C GLN A 93 -7.81 1.34 8.45
N ASP A 94 -6.54 1.27 8.88
CA ASP A 94 -5.60 2.40 8.78
C ASP A 94 -4.94 2.47 7.42
N LEU A 95 -4.41 1.32 6.97
CA LEU A 95 -3.83 1.14 5.66
C LEU A 95 -4.38 -0.13 5.03
N TYR A 96 -4.60 -0.04 3.73
CA TYR A 96 -4.84 -1.16 2.83
C TYR A 96 -3.62 -1.29 1.92
N ILE A 97 -2.98 -2.44 1.91
CA ILE A 97 -1.70 -2.64 1.25
C ILE A 97 -1.87 -3.74 0.23
N ASP A 98 -1.87 -3.36 -1.05
CA ASP A 98 -1.86 -4.30 -2.16
C ASP A 98 -0.44 -4.84 -2.34
N ILE A 99 -0.27 -6.15 -2.50
CA ILE A 99 0.94 -6.70 -3.10
C ILE A 99 0.80 -6.53 -4.62
N ALA A 100 1.56 -5.61 -5.16
CA ALA A 100 1.44 -5.20 -6.55
C ALA A 100 2.81 -5.06 -7.21
N PHE A 101 2.95 -5.62 -8.41
CA PHE A 101 4.14 -5.36 -9.22
C PHE A 101 4.02 -3.99 -9.85
N ILE A 102 5.08 -3.20 -9.69
CA ILE A 102 5.10 -1.80 -10.09
C ILE A 102 6.17 -1.62 -11.16
N GLU A 103 5.74 -1.15 -12.32
CA GLU A 103 6.59 -0.83 -13.46
C GLU A 103 6.67 0.68 -13.64
N ILE A 104 7.86 1.16 -14.01
CA ILE A 104 8.14 2.55 -14.29
C ILE A 104 8.54 2.65 -15.75
N ASP A 105 7.79 3.40 -16.53
CA ASP A 105 8.03 3.66 -17.94
C ASP A 105 8.70 5.03 -18.08
N ASP A 106 10.02 5.01 -18.24
CA ASP A 106 10.86 6.21 -18.38
C ASP A 106 10.85 6.81 -19.80
N ALA A 107 10.04 6.25 -20.72
CA ALA A 107 9.89 6.81 -22.07
C ALA A 107 9.18 8.18 -22.06
N THR A 108 8.48 8.51 -20.98
CA THR A 108 7.83 9.79 -20.75
C THR A 108 8.56 10.60 -19.66
N THR A 109 8.46 11.94 -19.71
CA THR A 109 8.98 12.83 -18.68
C THR A 109 7.88 13.79 -18.22
N PRO A 110 7.40 13.69 -16.98
CA PRO A 110 7.73 12.69 -15.95
C PRO A 110 7.33 11.26 -16.36
N PRO A 111 7.92 10.22 -15.72
CA PRO A 111 7.65 8.82 -16.07
C PRO A 111 6.21 8.40 -15.77
N THR A 112 5.70 7.46 -16.56
CA THR A 112 4.41 6.81 -16.30
C THR A 112 4.63 5.57 -15.43
N TRP A 113 3.80 5.42 -14.39
CA TRP A 113 3.84 4.27 -13.49
C TRP A 113 2.66 3.36 -13.75
N ARG A 114 2.87 2.05 -13.64
CA ARG A 114 1.81 1.05 -13.75
C ARG A 114 1.87 0.10 -12.60
N THR A 115 0.73 -0.27 -12.07
CA THR A 115 0.62 -1.34 -11.07
C THR A 115 -0.14 -2.52 -11.66
N ARG A 116 0.26 -3.70 -11.23
CA ARG A 116 -0.41 -4.95 -11.50
C ARG A 116 -0.65 -5.65 -10.17
N ASP A 117 -1.89 -5.69 -9.74
CA ASP A 117 -2.34 -6.32 -8.50
C ASP A 117 -2.16 -7.84 -8.58
N ILE A 118 -1.62 -8.46 -7.53
CA ILE A 118 -1.34 -9.91 -7.50
C ILE A 118 -2.14 -10.60 -6.39
N TYR A 119 -3.41 -10.21 -6.23
CA TYR A 119 -4.41 -10.88 -5.39
C TYR A 119 -4.10 -11.00 -3.89
N VAL A 120 -3.01 -10.51 -3.40
CA VAL A 120 -2.68 -10.56 -1.96
C VAL A 120 -2.77 -9.19 -1.36
N ASP A 121 -3.67 -9.04 -0.40
CA ASP A 121 -3.86 -7.78 0.31
C ASP A 121 -3.53 -7.92 1.79
N VAL A 122 -2.98 -6.87 2.37
CA VAL A 122 -2.69 -6.78 3.80
C VAL A 122 -3.37 -5.56 4.38
N VAL A 123 -4.25 -5.78 5.34
CA VAL A 123 -4.98 -4.69 6.02
C VAL A 123 -4.41 -4.50 7.42
N THR A 124 -4.16 -3.25 7.79
CA THR A 124 -3.68 -2.90 9.13
C THR A 124 -4.70 -2.07 9.89
N HIS A 125 -4.80 -2.33 11.20
CA HIS A 125 -5.63 -1.56 12.12
C HIS A 125 -4.78 -1.15 13.31
N LEU A 126 -4.82 0.13 13.70
CA LEU A 126 -4.29 0.53 14.99
C LEU A 126 -5.17 -0.08 16.07
N ARG A 127 -4.58 -0.80 17.00
CA ARG A 127 -5.29 -1.11 18.24
C ARG A 127 -5.36 0.18 19.04
N GLU A 128 -6.55 0.62 19.35
CA GLU A 128 -6.73 1.63 20.39
C GLU A 128 -6.06 1.11 21.66
N SER A 129 -5.27 1.96 22.30
CA SER A 129 -4.79 1.66 23.65
C SER A 129 -6.05 1.49 24.51
N PRO A 130 -6.17 0.38 25.28
CA PRO A 130 -7.35 0.21 26.12
C PRO A 130 -7.54 1.44 27.01
N SER A 131 -8.78 1.90 27.15
CA SER A 131 -9.08 3.01 28.05
C SER A 131 -8.56 2.66 29.46
N PRO A 132 -8.24 3.66 30.32
CA PRO A 132 -7.80 3.41 31.69
C PRO A 132 -8.72 2.46 32.46
N GLU A 133 -10.02 2.49 32.18
CA GLU A 133 -11.04 1.63 32.79
C GLU A 133 -10.95 0.18 32.25
N GLN A 134 -10.70 -0.01 30.97
CA GLN A 134 -10.50 -1.34 30.35
C GLN A 134 -9.16 -1.97 30.74
N ALA A 135 -8.14 -1.14 30.96
CA ALA A 135 -6.84 -1.59 31.45
C ALA A 135 -6.91 -2.12 32.90
N GLN A 136 -7.79 -1.59 33.72
CA GLN A 136 -8.00 -2.06 35.10
C GLN A 136 -8.84 -3.34 35.18
N ALA A 137 -9.68 -3.61 34.19
CA ALA A 137 -10.55 -4.79 34.15
C ALA A 137 -9.84 -6.07 33.68
N SER A 138 -8.68 -5.96 33.03
CA SER A 138 -7.94 -7.14 32.54
C SER A 138 -6.73 -7.43 33.41
N SER A 139 -6.75 -8.54 34.13
CA SER A 139 -5.65 -8.98 35.01
C SER A 139 -4.34 -9.33 34.26
N SER A 140 -4.31 -9.22 32.92
CA SER A 140 -3.16 -9.47 32.05
C SER A 140 -2.56 -8.20 31.41
N TYR A 141 -3.02 -7.01 31.82
CA TYR A 141 -2.48 -5.75 31.31
C TYR A 141 -1.07 -5.52 31.84
N VAL A 142 -0.09 -5.46 30.95
CA VAL A 142 1.27 -5.04 31.25
C VAL A 142 1.44 -3.61 30.75
N PRO A 143 1.60 -2.60 31.67
CA PRO A 143 1.83 -1.21 31.28
C PRO A 143 3.10 -1.11 30.41
N GLY A 144 3.00 -0.41 29.28
CA GLY A 144 4.14 -0.22 28.37
C GLY A 144 4.22 -1.21 27.21
N THR A 145 3.29 -2.15 27.07
CA THR A 145 3.14 -2.89 25.82
C THR A 145 2.58 -1.93 24.74
N SER A 146 3.46 -1.53 23.84
CA SER A 146 3.14 -0.73 22.66
C SER A 146 1.91 -1.29 21.95
N SER A 147 0.97 -0.43 21.60
CA SER A 147 -0.16 -0.76 20.73
C SER A 147 0.34 -1.49 19.49
N LYS A 148 0.16 -2.81 19.45
CA LYS A 148 0.57 -3.61 18.28
C LYS A 148 -0.47 -3.42 17.20
N THR A 149 -0.03 -3.07 16.00
CA THR A 149 -0.87 -3.07 14.81
C THR A 149 -1.50 -4.44 14.62
N LYS A 150 -2.85 -4.50 14.54
CA LYS A 150 -3.53 -5.72 14.11
C LYS A 150 -3.37 -5.84 12.60
N VAL A 151 -3.02 -7.02 12.12
CA VAL A 151 -2.78 -7.29 10.70
C VAL A 151 -3.71 -8.41 10.25
N GLN A 152 -4.28 -8.25 9.06
CA GLN A 152 -5.08 -9.25 8.39
C GLN A 152 -4.57 -9.39 6.95
N VAL A 153 -4.39 -10.63 6.49
CA VAL A 153 -4.07 -10.95 5.09
C VAL A 153 -5.36 -11.41 4.44
N LEU A 154 -5.63 -10.91 3.24
CA LEU A 154 -6.82 -11.19 2.46
C LEU A 154 -6.43 -11.85 1.13
N ASP A 155 -7.41 -12.52 0.53
CA ASP A 155 -7.45 -12.99 -0.85
C ASP A 155 -6.34 -14.00 -1.25
N LEU A 156 -5.78 -14.72 -0.26
CA LEU A 156 -4.82 -15.81 -0.52
C LEU A 156 -5.43 -16.96 -1.31
N ASP A 157 -6.72 -17.21 -1.15
CA ASP A 157 -7.49 -18.17 -1.94
C ASP A 157 -7.61 -17.71 -3.40
N GLU A 158 -7.86 -16.42 -3.66
CA GLU A 158 -7.87 -15.86 -5.00
C GLU A 158 -6.51 -15.95 -5.68
N LEU A 159 -5.40 -15.77 -4.95
CA LEU A 159 -4.05 -16.01 -5.48
C LEU A 159 -3.89 -17.45 -6.00
N GLY A 160 -4.36 -18.42 -5.22
CA GLY A 160 -4.33 -19.83 -5.60
C GLY A 160 -5.17 -20.12 -6.83
N GLU A 161 -6.39 -19.59 -6.88
CA GLU A 161 -7.31 -19.73 -8.03
C GLU A 161 -6.74 -19.05 -9.29
N ALA A 162 -6.13 -17.85 -9.15
CA ALA A 162 -5.51 -17.12 -10.26
C ALA A 162 -4.31 -17.87 -10.86
N LEU A 163 -3.51 -18.53 -10.01
CA LEU A 163 -2.44 -19.40 -10.46
C LEU A 163 -2.98 -20.61 -11.24
N LEU A 164 -4.00 -21.27 -10.72
CA LEU A 164 -4.61 -22.43 -11.38
C LEU A 164 -5.30 -22.04 -12.70
N ALA A 165 -5.89 -20.84 -12.75
CA ALA A 165 -6.51 -20.30 -13.97
C ALA A 165 -5.48 -19.76 -15.01
N GLY A 166 -4.18 -19.71 -14.66
CA GLY A 166 -3.13 -19.20 -15.53
C GLY A 166 -3.15 -17.67 -15.70
N TYR A 167 -3.79 -16.92 -14.79
CA TYR A 167 -3.78 -15.45 -14.79
C TYR A 167 -2.46 -14.89 -14.29
N ILE A 168 -1.78 -15.66 -13.44
CA ILE A 168 -0.44 -15.38 -12.95
C ILE A 168 0.43 -16.64 -13.08
N THR A 169 1.74 -16.44 -13.17
CA THR A 169 2.71 -17.54 -13.21
C THR A 169 3.10 -17.98 -11.79
N ALA A 170 3.69 -19.17 -11.67
CA ALA A 170 4.21 -19.66 -10.40
C ALA A 170 5.30 -18.75 -9.81
N ASP A 171 6.13 -18.14 -10.66
CA ASP A 171 7.16 -17.18 -10.23
C ASP A 171 6.54 -15.89 -9.70
N GLU A 172 5.48 -15.41 -10.32
CA GLU A 172 4.72 -14.24 -9.84
C GLU A 172 4.04 -14.53 -8.50
N ALA A 173 3.39 -15.68 -8.36
CA ALA A 173 2.79 -16.09 -7.10
C ALA A 173 3.85 -16.20 -5.98
N ARG A 174 4.99 -16.82 -6.25
CA ARG A 174 6.12 -16.92 -5.30
C ARG A 174 6.62 -15.53 -4.91
N ARG A 175 6.85 -14.62 -5.88
CA ARG A 175 7.29 -13.24 -5.63
C ARG A 175 6.29 -12.47 -4.79
N ALA A 176 4.97 -12.65 -5.03
CA ALA A 176 3.92 -12.02 -4.23
C ALA A 176 3.95 -12.51 -2.77
N LEU A 177 4.07 -13.83 -2.56
CA LEU A 177 4.18 -14.42 -1.22
C LEU A 177 5.45 -13.96 -0.49
N ASP A 178 6.59 -13.87 -1.18
CA ASP A 178 7.84 -13.35 -0.61
C ASP A 178 7.70 -11.88 -0.20
N SER A 179 6.95 -11.07 -0.95
CA SER A 179 6.69 -9.66 -0.62
C SER A 179 5.76 -9.54 0.58
N ALA A 180 4.68 -10.32 0.62
CA ALA A 180 3.76 -10.40 1.76
C ALA A 180 4.50 -10.84 3.03
N GLN A 181 5.34 -11.89 2.95
CA GLN A 181 6.14 -12.36 4.08
C GLN A 181 7.08 -11.27 4.60
N ARG A 182 7.81 -10.57 3.72
CA ARG A 182 8.69 -9.45 4.13
C ARG A 182 7.94 -8.34 4.84
N LEU A 183 6.72 -8.01 4.36
CA LEU A 183 5.86 -7.02 5.00
C LEU A 183 5.43 -7.48 6.40
N LEU A 184 4.96 -8.71 6.53
CA LEU A 184 4.51 -9.27 7.82
C LEU A 184 5.65 -9.36 8.84
N ASP A 185 6.84 -9.83 8.43
CA ASP A 185 8.04 -9.87 9.27
C ASP A 185 8.46 -8.46 9.70
N GLY A 186 8.37 -7.51 8.76
CA GLY A 186 8.61 -6.09 9.05
C GLY A 186 7.64 -5.53 10.08
N LEU A 187 6.35 -5.80 9.93
CA LEU A 187 5.33 -5.38 10.89
C LEU A 187 5.52 -6.02 12.27
N HIS A 188 5.87 -7.32 12.29
CA HIS A 188 6.18 -8.02 13.53
C HIS A 188 7.38 -7.40 14.24
N LYS A 189 8.46 -7.11 13.52
CA LYS A 189 9.72 -6.59 14.07
C LYS A 189 9.61 -5.13 14.51
N TYR A 190 8.99 -4.27 13.69
CA TYR A 190 9.00 -2.82 13.90
C TYR A 190 7.69 -2.26 14.48
N GLY A 191 6.62 -3.06 14.51
CA GLY A 191 5.33 -2.71 15.10
C GLY A 191 4.44 -1.81 14.24
N SER A 192 4.95 -1.22 13.15
CA SER A 192 4.13 -0.45 12.19
C SER A 192 4.79 -0.39 10.82
N VAL A 193 3.97 -0.18 9.79
CA VAL A 193 4.41 0.00 8.39
C VAL A 193 5.41 1.15 8.28
N ALA A 194 5.10 2.30 8.86
CA ALA A 194 5.96 3.48 8.77
C ALA A 194 7.36 3.25 9.37
N LYS A 195 7.45 2.58 10.53
CA LYS A 195 8.74 2.24 11.15
C LYS A 195 9.51 1.20 10.33
N TRP A 196 8.82 0.21 9.77
CA TRP A 196 9.44 -0.77 8.90
C TRP A 196 10.00 -0.14 7.63
N LEU A 197 9.24 0.70 6.97
CA LEU A 197 9.69 1.43 5.77
C LEU A 197 10.87 2.37 6.09
N ALA A 198 10.79 3.11 7.21
CA ALA A 198 11.90 3.96 7.65
C ALA A 198 13.20 3.17 7.88
N ALA A 199 13.11 1.94 8.41
CA ALA A 199 14.27 1.04 8.55
C ALA A 199 14.82 0.56 7.20
N GLN A 200 14.03 0.66 6.11
CA GLN A 200 14.45 0.41 4.73
C GLN A 200 14.95 1.68 4.02
N GLY A 201 15.03 2.82 4.73
CA GLY A 201 15.36 4.12 4.15
C GLY A 201 14.20 4.76 3.36
N ILE A 202 12.97 4.27 3.54
CA ILE A 202 11.78 4.77 2.86
C ILE A 202 10.95 5.58 3.85
N HIS A 203 10.79 6.87 3.58
CA HIS A 203 10.01 7.77 4.42
C HIS A 203 8.73 8.16 3.68
N LEU A 204 7.58 7.74 4.24
CA LEU A 204 6.29 8.17 3.72
C LEU A 204 6.12 9.66 4.05
N ARG A 205 5.98 10.50 3.03
CA ARG A 205 5.57 11.88 3.24
C ARG A 205 4.13 11.89 3.76
N ARG A 206 3.88 12.70 4.76
CA ARG A 206 2.51 13.07 5.12
C ARG A 206 2.15 14.27 4.25
N ALA A 207 0.96 14.24 3.65
CA ALA A 207 0.38 15.46 3.10
C ALA A 207 0.28 16.50 4.22
N ALA A 208 0.77 17.70 3.92
CA ALA A 208 0.56 18.86 4.78
C ALA A 208 -0.90 19.27 4.78
#